data_c12dcbf1a9e0df28b0d449572374d4fe
#
_entry.id   c12dcbf1a9e0df28b0d449572374d4fe
#
_cell.length_a   1.000
_cell.length_b   1.000
_cell.length_c   1.000
_cell.angle_alpha   90.00
_cell.angle_beta   90.00
_cell.angle_gamma   90.00
#
_symmetry.space_group_name_H-M   'P 1'
#
loop_
_entity.id
_entity.type
_entity.pdbx_description
1 polymer ?
#
loop_
_entity_poly.entity_id
_entity_poly.type
_entity_poly.pdbx_seq_one_letter_code
_entity_poly.pdbx_strand_id
1 'polypeptide(L)'
;MRIWSLHPCLLDRRALVACWRETLLTQKVLRGLTRGYTNHPQLIRFRAHPQPLEAVAAYLSRLADEADARGYSFNRALIGAGEDDAGEHGAGENSAGKNDTDKNCADKAENPYASVALIPVPLGQLEYELAFLRHKVAGRDPEWEHQLSERLAARGELAACAHPLFEVVPGAIEPWEKTKDF
;
A
#
# COMPACT_ATOMS: atom_id res chain seq x y z
N MET A 1 -0.49 -8.53 9.33
CA MET A 1 -1.06 -7.54 8.38
C MET A 1 -0.19 -6.31 8.41
N ARG A 2 0.23 -5.78 7.26
CA ARG A 2 0.87 -4.46 7.14
C ARG A 2 0.31 -3.75 5.91
N ILE A 3 -0.29 -2.59 6.14
CA ILE A 3 -0.71 -1.66 5.11
C ILE A 3 0.22 -0.46 5.22
N TRP A 4 1.05 -0.22 4.20
CA TRP A 4 2.07 0.80 4.26
C TRP A 4 1.50 2.20 4.04
N SER A 5 1.97 3.19 4.79
CA SER A 5 1.72 4.60 4.48
C SER A 5 2.62 5.11 3.35
N LEU A 6 3.62 4.32 2.97
CA LEU A 6 4.57 4.63 1.91
C LEU A 6 3.95 4.52 0.52
N HIS A 7 4.43 5.36 -0.39
CA HIS A 7 4.05 5.30 -1.81
C HIS A 7 4.36 3.91 -2.40
N PRO A 8 3.45 3.32 -3.19
CA PRO A 8 3.63 1.97 -3.75
C PRO A 8 4.93 1.77 -4.52
N CYS A 9 5.43 2.80 -5.21
CA CYS A 9 6.69 2.71 -5.97
C CYS A 9 7.94 2.44 -5.10
N LEU A 10 7.87 2.67 -3.80
CA LEU A 10 8.97 2.39 -2.87
C LEU A 10 9.00 0.93 -2.41
N LEU A 11 7.87 0.22 -2.51
CA LEU A 11 7.74 -1.15 -2.04
C LEU A 11 8.47 -2.11 -2.97
N ASP A 12 9.32 -2.97 -2.43
CA ASP A 12 9.85 -4.10 -3.19
C ASP A 12 8.73 -5.06 -3.61
N ARG A 13 9.01 -5.97 -4.53
CA ARG A 13 8.01 -6.92 -5.06
C ARG A 13 7.25 -7.64 -3.95
N ARG A 14 7.97 -8.13 -2.93
CA ARG A 14 7.36 -8.88 -1.81
C ARG A 14 6.45 -7.99 -0.97
N ALA A 15 6.87 -6.76 -0.69
CA ALA A 15 6.07 -5.81 0.06
C ALA A 15 4.83 -5.37 -0.71
N LEU A 16 4.94 -5.12 -2.03
CA LEU A 16 3.82 -4.71 -2.88
C LEU A 16 2.75 -5.81 -2.95
N VAL A 17 3.14 -7.05 -3.24
CA VAL A 17 2.21 -8.19 -3.32
C VAL A 17 1.58 -8.49 -1.96
N ALA A 18 2.35 -8.45 -0.88
CA ALA A 18 1.82 -8.65 0.47
C ALA A 18 0.84 -7.53 0.84
N CYS A 19 1.18 -6.28 0.53
CA CYS A 19 0.31 -5.13 0.79
C CYS A 19 -1.03 -5.24 0.06
N TRP A 20 -1.01 -5.64 -1.21
CA TRP A 20 -2.22 -5.93 -1.98
C TRP A 20 -3.12 -6.94 -1.28
N ARG A 21 -2.58 -8.11 -0.91
CA ARG A 21 -3.34 -9.17 -0.26
C ARG A 21 -3.90 -8.74 1.11
N GLU A 22 -3.09 -8.04 1.90
CA GLU A 22 -3.50 -7.54 3.21
C GLU A 22 -4.58 -6.45 3.11
N THR A 23 -4.53 -5.64 2.07
CA THR A 23 -5.55 -4.61 1.85
C THR A 23 -6.87 -5.21 1.33
N LEU A 24 -6.82 -6.24 0.49
CA LEU A 24 -8.03 -7.02 0.14
C LEU A 24 -8.65 -7.69 1.38
N LEU A 25 -7.82 -8.22 2.29
CA LEU A 25 -8.32 -8.74 3.57
C LEU A 25 -8.96 -7.61 4.39
N THR A 26 -8.36 -6.42 4.42
CA THR A 26 -8.94 -5.25 5.08
C THR A 26 -10.32 -4.92 4.54
N GLN A 27 -10.50 -4.93 3.22
CA GLN A 27 -11.80 -4.73 2.57
C GLN A 27 -12.84 -5.74 3.08
N LYS A 28 -12.48 -7.02 3.16
CA LYS A 28 -13.36 -8.08 3.69
C LYS A 28 -13.68 -7.87 5.18
N VAL A 29 -12.68 -7.50 5.98
CA VAL A 29 -12.87 -7.22 7.42
C VAL A 29 -13.83 -6.05 7.64
N LEU A 30 -13.67 -4.96 6.89
CA LEU A 30 -14.54 -3.78 7.02
C LEU A 30 -15.99 -4.05 6.60
N ARG A 31 -16.20 -5.03 5.73
CA ARG A 31 -17.54 -5.53 5.35
C ARG A 31 -18.14 -6.54 6.33
N GLY A 32 -17.40 -6.94 7.36
CA GLY A 32 -17.86 -7.96 8.31
C GLY A 32 -17.79 -9.39 7.78
N LEU A 33 -17.09 -9.63 6.67
CA LEU A 33 -17.02 -10.94 5.99
C LEU A 33 -15.92 -11.86 6.54
N THR A 34 -15.33 -11.51 7.70
CA THR A 34 -14.28 -12.30 8.32
C THR A 34 -14.55 -12.51 9.80
N ARG A 35 -14.12 -13.68 10.33
CA ARG A 35 -14.15 -13.94 11.79
C ARG A 35 -12.88 -13.44 12.49
N GLY A 36 -11.77 -13.29 11.77
CA GLY A 36 -10.48 -12.87 12.29
C GLY A 36 -10.06 -11.48 11.84
N TYR A 37 -8.99 -10.96 12.45
CA TYR A 37 -8.38 -9.65 12.15
C TYR A 37 -9.29 -8.43 12.38
N THR A 38 -10.48 -8.62 12.95
CA THR A 38 -11.46 -7.54 13.14
C THR A 38 -10.94 -6.39 13.99
N ASN A 39 -10.02 -6.63 14.91
CA ASN A 39 -9.42 -5.60 15.77
C ASN A 39 -7.95 -5.31 15.44
N HIS A 40 -7.51 -5.56 14.19
CA HIS A 40 -6.12 -5.29 13.84
C HIS A 40 -5.84 -3.78 13.88
N PRO A 41 -4.76 -3.32 14.55
CA PRO A 41 -4.48 -1.90 14.75
C PRO A 41 -4.42 -1.08 13.47
N GLN A 42 -3.87 -1.61 12.41
CA GLN A 42 -3.79 -0.93 11.09
C GLN A 42 -5.15 -0.59 10.48
N LEU A 43 -6.26 -1.16 10.97
CA LEU A 43 -7.61 -0.83 10.52
C LEU A 43 -8.16 0.44 11.15
N ILE A 44 -7.55 0.93 12.24
CA ILE A 44 -8.04 2.09 13.01
C ILE A 44 -8.21 3.29 12.07
N ARG A 45 -7.20 3.61 11.28
CA ARG A 45 -7.21 4.76 10.38
C ARG A 45 -8.25 4.66 9.27
N PHE A 46 -8.50 3.47 8.74
CA PHE A 46 -9.56 3.26 7.73
C PHE A 46 -10.95 3.32 8.35
N ARG A 47 -11.13 2.77 9.56
CA ARG A 47 -12.41 2.84 10.27
C ARG A 47 -12.79 4.25 10.69
N ALA A 48 -11.81 5.08 10.98
CA ALA A 48 -12.02 6.49 11.32
C ALA A 48 -12.41 7.33 10.09
N HIS A 49 -12.21 6.81 8.87
CA HIS A 49 -12.56 7.52 7.64
C HIS A 49 -14.07 7.54 7.43
N PRO A 50 -14.68 8.67 6.98
CA PRO A 50 -16.13 8.76 6.72
C PRO A 50 -16.65 7.71 5.73
N GLN A 51 -15.81 7.29 4.78
CA GLN A 51 -16.09 6.31 3.73
C GLN A 51 -15.03 5.19 3.76
N PRO A 52 -15.07 4.28 4.74
CA PRO A 52 -13.98 3.32 4.96
C PRO A 52 -13.70 2.41 3.77
N LEU A 53 -14.74 1.91 3.09
CA LEU A 53 -14.60 1.01 1.94
C LEU A 53 -14.07 1.73 0.71
N GLU A 54 -14.50 2.96 0.47
CA GLU A 54 -13.98 3.78 -0.62
C GLU A 54 -12.51 4.15 -0.40
N ALA A 55 -12.13 4.45 0.84
CA ALA A 55 -10.73 4.69 1.19
C ALA A 55 -9.86 3.45 0.92
N VAL A 56 -10.32 2.26 1.27
CA VAL A 56 -9.61 1.01 0.95
C VAL A 56 -9.55 0.76 -0.56
N ALA A 57 -10.62 1.05 -1.29
CA ALA A 57 -10.65 0.91 -2.74
C ALA A 57 -9.69 1.90 -3.42
N ALA A 58 -9.64 3.16 -2.95
CA ALA A 58 -8.67 4.16 -3.39
C ALA A 58 -7.22 3.70 -3.15
N TYR A 59 -6.96 3.13 -1.99
CA TYR A 59 -5.65 2.56 -1.65
C TYR A 59 -5.27 1.40 -2.58
N LEU A 60 -6.17 0.44 -2.79
CA LEU A 60 -5.96 -0.70 -3.69
C LEU A 60 -5.72 -0.27 -5.14
N SER A 61 -6.44 0.75 -5.60
CA SER A 61 -6.27 1.27 -6.96
C SER A 61 -4.83 1.72 -7.21
N ARG A 62 -4.21 2.44 -6.27
CA ARG A 62 -2.82 2.88 -6.40
C ARG A 62 -1.80 1.74 -6.33
N LEU A 63 -2.07 0.69 -5.55
CA LEU A 63 -1.25 -0.52 -5.58
C LEU A 63 -1.34 -1.22 -6.95
N ALA A 64 -2.53 -1.27 -7.55
CA ALA A 64 -2.73 -1.86 -8.86
C ALA A 64 -2.06 -1.03 -9.96
N ASP A 65 -2.12 0.30 -9.89
CA ASP A 65 -1.43 1.20 -10.83
C ASP A 65 0.09 0.95 -10.83
N GLU A 66 0.69 0.81 -9.65
CA GLU A 66 2.11 0.48 -9.52
C GLU A 66 2.42 -0.94 -10.02
N ALA A 67 1.55 -1.90 -9.77
CA ALA A 67 1.70 -3.27 -10.29
C ALA A 67 1.71 -3.27 -11.82
N ASP A 68 0.75 -2.58 -12.45
CA ASP A 68 0.68 -2.45 -13.91
C ASP A 68 1.92 -1.74 -14.49
N ALA A 69 2.40 -0.68 -13.83
CA ALA A 69 3.62 0.02 -14.23
C ALA A 69 4.87 -0.88 -14.21
N ARG A 70 4.87 -1.92 -13.35
CA ARG A 70 5.95 -2.94 -13.29
C ARG A 70 5.67 -4.17 -14.15
N GLY A 71 4.57 -4.21 -14.92
CA GLY A 71 4.17 -5.38 -15.70
C GLY A 71 3.62 -6.53 -14.86
N TYR A 72 3.15 -6.27 -13.63
CA TYR A 72 2.43 -7.24 -12.81
C TYR A 72 0.92 -7.11 -13.08
N SER A 73 0.18 -8.18 -12.91
CA SER A 73 -1.27 -8.17 -13.05
C SER A 73 -1.94 -8.40 -11.70
N PHE A 74 -2.52 -7.33 -11.12
CA PHE A 74 -3.42 -7.45 -9.98
C PHE A 74 -4.87 -7.45 -10.46
N ASN A 75 -5.69 -8.33 -9.90
CA ASN A 75 -7.10 -8.42 -10.31
C ASN A 75 -7.90 -7.22 -9.78
N ARG A 76 -8.06 -6.19 -10.62
CA ARG A 76 -8.77 -4.96 -10.29
C ARG A 76 -10.27 -5.19 -10.00
N ALA A 77 -10.87 -6.28 -10.50
CA ALA A 77 -12.26 -6.61 -10.21
C ALA A 77 -12.50 -6.91 -8.71
N LEU A 78 -11.44 -7.21 -7.95
CA LEU A 78 -11.53 -7.38 -6.51
C LEU A 78 -11.61 -6.06 -5.73
N ILE A 79 -11.33 -4.92 -6.38
CA ILE A 79 -11.42 -3.60 -5.75
C ILE A 79 -12.90 -3.23 -5.64
N GLY A 80 -13.38 -3.02 -4.42
CA GLY A 80 -14.78 -2.68 -4.20
C GLY A 80 -15.77 -3.85 -4.38
N ALA A 81 -15.34 -5.05 -4.81
CA ALA A 81 -16.21 -6.19 -5.03
C ALA A 81 -16.96 -6.63 -3.75
N GLY A 82 -18.26 -6.84 -3.87
CA GLY A 82 -19.10 -7.50 -2.87
C GLY A 82 -18.98 -9.04 -2.92
N GLU A 83 -19.67 -9.75 -2.03
CA GLU A 83 -19.70 -11.22 -2.07
C GLU A 83 -20.29 -11.80 -3.36
N ASP A 84 -21.19 -11.06 -4.01
CA ASP A 84 -21.90 -11.52 -5.21
C ASP A 84 -20.99 -11.57 -6.46
N ASP A 85 -19.82 -10.89 -6.44
CA ASP A 85 -18.85 -10.88 -7.53
C ASP A 85 -17.65 -11.83 -7.33
N ALA A 86 -17.57 -12.51 -6.20
CA ALA A 86 -16.49 -13.44 -5.89
C ALA A 86 -16.76 -14.84 -6.46
N GLY A 87 -17.03 -14.93 -7.75
CA GLY A 87 -16.91 -16.17 -8.48
C GLY A 87 -15.48 -16.71 -8.35
N GLU A 88 -15.35 -18.00 -8.03
CA GLU A 88 -14.13 -18.76 -7.87
C GLU A 88 -13.08 -18.41 -8.94
N HIS A 89 -12.11 -17.57 -8.59
CA HIS A 89 -10.90 -17.46 -9.39
C HIS A 89 -9.69 -17.58 -8.46
N GLY A 90 -9.07 -18.74 -8.62
CA GLY A 90 -7.85 -19.15 -7.96
C GLY A 90 -6.74 -18.11 -8.06
N ALA A 91 -5.81 -18.23 -7.13
CA ALA A 91 -4.57 -17.47 -7.10
C ALA A 91 -3.89 -17.57 -8.47
N GLY A 92 -4.01 -16.51 -9.28
CA GLY A 92 -3.30 -16.39 -10.54
C GLY A 92 -1.80 -16.39 -10.28
N GLU A 93 -1.10 -17.35 -10.84
CA GLU A 93 0.35 -17.44 -10.81
C GLU A 93 0.96 -16.22 -11.50
N ASN A 94 1.86 -15.54 -10.77
CA ASN A 94 2.59 -14.39 -11.26
C ASN A 94 3.58 -14.81 -12.35
N SER A 95 3.25 -14.53 -13.61
CA SER A 95 4.23 -14.55 -14.69
C SER A 95 5.25 -13.43 -14.48
N ALA A 96 6.50 -13.80 -14.34
CA ALA A 96 7.63 -12.88 -14.27
C ALA A 96 7.89 -12.27 -15.66
N GLY A 97 7.48 -11.03 -15.86
CA GLY A 97 7.90 -10.21 -16.99
C GLY A 97 9.25 -9.56 -16.73
N LYS A 98 10.10 -9.49 -17.76
CA LYS A 98 11.46 -8.97 -17.75
C LYS A 98 11.52 -7.49 -17.41
N ASN A 99 12.59 -7.12 -16.70
CA ASN A 99 12.98 -5.75 -16.35
C ASN A 99 12.94 -4.81 -17.55
N ASP A 100 12.24 -3.70 -17.40
CA ASP A 100 12.51 -2.48 -18.15
C ASP A 100 12.61 -1.33 -17.15
N THR A 101 13.80 -0.75 -17.10
CA THR A 101 14.18 0.39 -16.30
C THR A 101 13.45 1.65 -16.79
N ASP A 102 13.09 2.52 -15.88
CA ASP A 102 12.61 3.89 -16.10
C ASP A 102 11.19 4.05 -16.67
N LYS A 103 10.19 3.80 -15.83
CA LYS A 103 8.93 4.54 -15.97
C LYS A 103 8.59 5.24 -14.67
N ASN A 104 8.57 6.56 -14.79
CA ASN A 104 8.11 7.53 -13.80
C ASN A 104 6.91 7.01 -13.00
N CYS A 105 6.94 7.13 -11.66
CA CYS A 105 5.82 6.71 -10.80
C CYS A 105 4.49 7.14 -11.42
N ALA A 106 3.56 6.19 -11.58
CA ALA A 106 2.29 6.38 -12.28
C ALA A 106 1.28 7.22 -11.46
N ASP A 107 1.55 8.52 -11.32
CA ASP A 107 0.63 9.47 -10.68
C ASP A 107 -0.43 10.03 -11.66
N LYS A 108 -0.44 9.59 -12.94
CA LYS A 108 -1.22 10.21 -14.03
C LYS A 108 -2.49 9.47 -14.48
N ALA A 109 -2.81 8.30 -13.92
CA ALA A 109 -4.08 7.65 -14.25
C ALA A 109 -5.25 8.41 -13.61
N GLU A 110 -6.35 8.63 -14.37
CA GLU A 110 -7.59 9.15 -13.81
C GLU A 110 -7.99 8.30 -12.60
N ASN A 111 -7.98 8.93 -11.42
CA ASN A 111 -8.30 8.25 -10.18
C ASN A 111 -9.82 8.31 -9.94
N PRO A 112 -10.56 7.21 -10.08
CA PRO A 112 -11.99 7.18 -9.82
C PRO A 112 -12.35 7.54 -8.36
N TYR A 113 -11.36 7.53 -7.47
CA TYR A 113 -11.48 7.85 -6.05
C TYR A 113 -10.89 9.22 -5.69
N ALA A 114 -10.77 10.14 -6.64
CA ALA A 114 -10.18 11.46 -6.41
C ALA A 114 -10.96 12.31 -5.38
N SER A 115 -12.23 12.01 -5.16
CA SER A 115 -13.10 12.68 -4.18
C SER A 115 -13.01 12.09 -2.77
N VAL A 116 -12.27 10.99 -2.58
CA VAL A 116 -12.10 10.37 -1.26
C VAL A 116 -11.19 11.25 -0.41
N ALA A 117 -11.64 11.61 0.79
CA ALA A 117 -10.86 12.43 1.72
C ALA A 117 -9.53 11.75 2.07
N LEU A 118 -8.49 12.55 2.29
CA LEU A 118 -7.18 12.03 2.69
C LEU A 118 -7.20 11.58 4.15
N ILE A 119 -6.43 10.54 4.43
CA ILE A 119 -6.23 10.04 5.80
C ILE A 119 -4.96 10.70 6.34
N PRO A 120 -5.02 11.39 7.50
CA PRO A 120 -3.81 11.94 8.08
C PRO A 120 -2.84 10.83 8.50
N VAL A 121 -1.56 11.00 8.23
CA VAL A 121 -0.48 10.14 8.70
C VAL A 121 0.61 10.99 9.34
N PRO A 122 1.01 10.73 10.60
CA PRO A 122 2.10 11.45 11.23
C PRO A 122 3.43 11.22 10.52
N LEU A 123 4.25 12.25 10.44
CA LEU A 123 5.58 12.17 9.83
C LEU A 123 6.43 11.08 10.48
N GLY A 124 6.41 10.98 11.82
CA GLY A 124 7.13 9.93 12.54
C GLY A 124 6.67 8.50 12.20
N GLN A 125 5.38 8.31 11.86
CA GLN A 125 4.90 7.01 11.36
C GLN A 125 5.51 6.69 9.99
N LEU A 126 5.59 7.67 9.10
CA LEU A 126 6.17 7.49 7.77
C LEU A 126 7.68 7.20 7.85
N GLU A 127 8.40 7.91 8.71
CA GLU A 127 9.83 7.68 9.00
C GLU A 127 10.08 6.25 9.50
N TYR A 128 9.29 5.82 10.49
CA TYR A 128 9.38 4.47 11.02
C TYR A 128 9.11 3.41 9.95
N GLU A 129 8.06 3.57 9.16
CA GLU A 129 7.72 2.64 8.10
C GLU A 129 8.82 2.56 7.03
N LEU A 130 9.42 3.68 6.67
CA LEU A 130 10.53 3.71 5.71
C LEU A 130 11.77 2.99 6.25
N ALA A 131 12.16 3.25 7.49
CA ALA A 131 13.27 2.57 8.14
C ALA A 131 13.02 1.05 8.23
N PHE A 132 11.79 0.66 8.58
CA PHE A 132 11.40 -0.74 8.63
C PHE A 132 11.39 -1.43 7.25
N LEU A 133 10.96 -0.72 6.20
CA LEU A 133 11.05 -1.23 4.84
C LEU A 133 12.51 -1.44 4.42
N ARG A 134 13.37 -0.46 4.65
CA ARG A 134 14.82 -0.55 4.35
C ARG A 134 15.47 -1.73 5.05
N HIS A 135 15.22 -1.90 6.35
CA HIS A 135 15.73 -3.06 7.09
C HIS A 135 15.29 -4.40 6.44
N LYS A 136 14.04 -4.51 6.03
CA LYS A 136 13.54 -5.71 5.35
C LYS A 136 14.18 -5.94 3.98
N VAL A 137 14.34 -4.88 3.21
CA VAL A 137 14.87 -4.94 1.85
C VAL A 137 16.34 -5.28 1.87
N ALA A 138 17.13 -4.69 2.76
CA ALA A 138 18.56 -4.98 2.92
C ALA A 138 18.83 -6.48 3.10
N GLY A 139 17.99 -7.18 3.85
CA GLY A 139 18.14 -8.61 4.10
C GLY A 139 17.61 -9.56 3.01
N ARG A 140 16.84 -9.03 2.02
CA ARG A 140 16.15 -9.91 1.06
C ARG A 140 16.24 -9.53 -0.40
N ASP A 141 16.60 -8.27 -0.70
CA ASP A 141 16.66 -7.73 -2.07
C ASP A 141 17.64 -6.53 -2.11
N PRO A 142 18.95 -6.78 -2.09
CA PRO A 142 19.95 -5.71 -2.10
C PRO A 142 19.90 -4.82 -3.35
N GLU A 143 19.47 -5.38 -4.49
CA GLU A 143 19.31 -4.61 -5.72
C GLU A 143 18.17 -3.59 -5.57
N TRP A 144 17.04 -4.00 -4.95
CA TRP A 144 15.96 -3.08 -4.65
C TRP A 144 16.36 -2.01 -3.63
N GLU A 145 17.26 -2.29 -2.71
CA GLU A 145 17.74 -1.28 -1.76
C GLU A 145 18.43 -0.12 -2.47
N HIS A 146 19.24 -0.41 -3.48
CA HIS A 146 19.86 0.61 -4.33
C HIS A 146 18.79 1.43 -5.07
N GLN A 147 17.84 0.77 -5.73
CA GLN A 147 16.73 1.41 -6.42
C GLN A 147 15.86 2.23 -5.46
N LEU A 148 15.63 1.76 -4.25
CA LEU A 148 14.87 2.48 -3.23
C LEU A 148 15.53 3.82 -2.87
N SER A 149 16.85 3.83 -2.76
CA SER A 149 17.60 5.05 -2.47
C SER A 149 17.49 6.08 -3.61
N GLU A 150 17.55 5.64 -4.87
CA GLU A 150 17.34 6.47 -6.05
C GLU A 150 15.91 7.04 -6.12
N ARG A 151 14.90 6.19 -5.87
CA ARG A 151 13.49 6.58 -5.86
C ARG A 151 13.19 7.61 -4.77
N LEU A 152 13.79 7.46 -3.59
CA LEU A 152 13.68 8.43 -2.50
C LEU A 152 14.32 9.76 -2.87
N ALA A 153 15.51 9.74 -3.47
CA ALA A 153 16.18 10.95 -3.94
C ALA A 153 15.36 11.69 -5.02
N ALA A 154 14.73 10.94 -5.92
CA ALA A 154 13.88 11.51 -6.97
C ALA A 154 12.59 12.16 -6.44
N ARG A 155 12.07 11.69 -5.28
CA ARG A 155 10.89 12.28 -4.63
C ARG A 155 11.20 13.48 -3.76
N GLY A 156 12.44 13.68 -3.36
CA GLY A 156 12.90 14.81 -2.55
C GLY A 156 12.48 14.67 -1.08
N GLU A 157 11.41 15.36 -0.69
CA GLU A 157 10.96 15.35 0.71
C GLU A 157 10.26 14.04 1.09
N LEU A 158 10.41 13.63 2.36
CA LEU A 158 9.78 12.41 2.88
C LEU A 158 8.23 12.45 2.77
N ALA A 159 7.63 13.62 2.89
CA ALA A 159 6.19 13.78 2.71
C ALA A 159 5.72 13.34 1.31
N ALA A 160 6.53 13.58 0.27
CA ALA A 160 6.24 13.10 -1.08
C ALA A 160 6.39 11.58 -1.25
N CYS A 161 6.90 10.90 -0.24
CA CYS A 161 7.03 9.44 -0.18
C CYS A 161 5.79 8.74 0.40
N ALA A 162 4.76 9.50 0.81
CA ALA A 162 3.51 8.93 1.28
C ALA A 162 2.65 8.36 0.12
N HIS A 163 1.85 7.36 0.44
CA HIS A 163 0.83 6.86 -0.48
C HIS A 163 -0.19 7.98 -0.77
N PRO A 164 -0.68 8.15 -2.01
CA PRO A 164 -1.56 9.27 -2.39
C PRO A 164 -2.87 9.41 -1.60
N LEU A 165 -3.29 8.40 -0.86
CA LEU A 165 -4.44 8.47 0.05
C LEU A 165 -4.10 9.18 1.37
N PHE A 166 -2.82 9.40 1.69
CA PHE A 166 -2.43 9.96 2.97
C PHE A 166 -1.95 11.41 2.85
N GLU A 167 -2.37 12.22 3.82
CA GLU A 167 -1.85 13.55 4.06
C GLU A 167 -0.85 13.50 5.22
N VAL A 168 0.39 13.91 4.97
CA VAL A 168 1.43 13.89 6.00
C VAL A 168 1.25 15.10 6.93
N VAL A 169 1.10 14.79 8.21
CA VAL A 169 0.96 15.80 9.27
C VAL A 169 2.11 15.69 10.28
N PRO A 170 2.46 16.77 10.99
CA PRO A 170 3.42 16.69 12.09
C PRO A 170 2.94 15.72 13.16
N GLY A 171 3.83 14.90 13.70
CA GLY A 171 3.49 13.97 14.78
C GLY A 171 4.49 12.83 14.93
N ALA A 172 4.40 12.13 16.05
CA ALA A 172 5.19 10.94 16.37
C ALA A 172 4.63 9.69 15.69
N ILE A 173 5.25 8.55 15.96
CA ILE A 173 4.73 7.23 15.52
C ILE A 173 3.33 7.03 16.12
N GLU A 174 2.44 6.46 15.34
CA GLU A 174 1.06 6.16 15.76
C GLU A 174 1.02 5.25 17.00
N PRO A 175 0.16 5.55 17.98
CA PRO A 175 0.10 4.78 19.23
C PRO A 175 -0.26 3.31 19.06
N TRP A 176 -0.91 2.97 17.95
CA TRP A 176 -1.28 1.59 17.63
C TRP A 176 -0.16 0.81 16.95
N GLU A 177 0.93 1.46 16.51
CA GLU A 177 2.05 0.79 15.86
C GLU A 177 2.87 -0.01 16.86
N LYS A 178 3.10 -1.27 16.53
CA LYS A 178 4.01 -2.12 17.29
C LYS A 178 5.41 -1.93 16.75
N THR A 179 6.13 -0.99 17.35
CA THR A 179 7.52 -0.72 17.00
C THR A 179 8.41 -1.94 17.25
N LYS A 180 9.42 -2.09 16.44
CA LYS A 180 10.49 -3.09 16.58
C LYS A 180 11.81 -2.38 16.50
N ASP A 181 12.76 -2.83 17.29
CA ASP A 181 14.16 -2.46 17.15
C ASP A 181 14.75 -3.24 15.95
N PHE A 182 15.40 -2.53 15.03
CA PHE A 182 16.05 -3.10 13.84
C PHE A 182 17.26 -2.29 13.39
#